data_2e535679807e569e269da087e12742ee
#
_entry.id   2e535679807e569e269da087e12742ee
#
_cell.length_a   1.000
_cell.length_b   1.000
_cell.length_c   1.000
_cell.angle_alpha   90.00
_cell.angle_beta   90.00
_cell.angle_gamma   90.00
#
_symmetry.space_group_name_H-M   'P 1'
#
loop_
_entity.id
_entity.type
_entity.pdbx_description
1 polymer ?
#
loop_
_entity_poly.entity_id
_entity_poly.type
_entity_poly.pdbx_seq_one_letter_code
_entity_poly.pdbx_strand_id
1 'polypeptide(L)'
;LGDVYKRQGRDCLCEVHNEEELKRVEAMGARIMGVNNRNLKTFEEDLRTTERLMNIMEDAEGSLVVSESGIKNGSDLGYINSLGADAVLIGETFMRQQDISKAVADLRNSMT
;
A
#
# COMPACT_ATOMS: atom_id res chain seq x y z
N LEU A 1 -8.48 9.53 12.92
CA LEU A 1 -7.19 9.17 12.37
C LEU A 1 -7.09 7.68 12.21
N GLY A 2 -6.48 7.24 11.13
CA GLY A 2 -6.16 5.85 10.96
C GLY A 2 -5.23 5.34 12.05
N ASP A 3 -5.06 4.05 12.11
CA ASP A 3 -4.18 3.43 13.08
C ASP A 3 -2.74 3.84 12.84
N VAL A 4 -2.05 4.17 13.92
CA VAL A 4 -0.64 4.52 13.88
C VAL A 4 0.14 3.43 14.59
N TYR A 5 1.04 2.78 13.85
CA TYR A 5 1.88 1.75 14.41
C TYR A 5 3.26 2.31 14.63
N LYS A 6 3.61 2.52 15.89
CA LYS A 6 4.92 3.04 16.25
C LYS A 6 5.93 1.90 16.39
N ARG A 7 7.03 2.03 15.66
CA ARG A 7 8.18 1.16 15.85
C ARG A 7 9.35 2.00 16.34
N GLN A 8 9.75 1.76 17.58
CA GLN A 8 10.97 2.30 18.18
C GLN A 8 11.21 3.79 17.89
N GLY A 9 10.21 4.59 18.14
CA GLY A 9 10.34 6.02 18.27
C GLY A 9 10.34 6.85 17.00
N ARG A 10 10.81 6.33 15.88
CA ARG A 10 10.92 7.15 14.67
C ARG A 10 9.98 6.75 13.55
N ASP A 11 9.78 5.47 13.38
CA ASP A 11 9.05 4.95 12.24
C ASP A 11 7.63 4.63 12.64
N CYS A 12 6.69 5.36 12.07
CA CYS A 12 5.27 5.12 12.25
C CYS A 12 4.69 4.73 10.92
N LEU A 13 3.97 3.63 10.89
CA LEU A 13 3.12 3.31 9.76
C LEU A 13 1.77 3.99 10.00
N CYS A 14 1.42 4.92 9.13
CA CYS A 14 0.14 5.62 9.21
C CYS A 14 -0.80 5.08 8.15
N GLU A 15 -1.90 4.51 8.59
CA GLU A 15 -2.88 3.94 7.69
C GLU A 15 -3.82 5.02 7.16
N VAL A 16 -4.04 5.02 5.85
CA VAL A 16 -4.92 5.98 5.18
C VAL A 16 -5.93 5.25 4.31
N HIS A 17 -7.14 5.78 4.23
CA HIS A 17 -8.25 5.21 3.47
C HIS A 17 -8.76 6.15 2.38
N ASN A 18 -8.48 7.44 2.51
CA ASN A 18 -8.99 8.45 1.59
C ASN A 18 -8.04 9.63 1.50
N GLU A 19 -8.38 10.56 0.61
CA GLU A 19 -7.56 11.74 0.35
C GLU A 19 -7.42 12.63 1.58
N GLU A 20 -8.48 12.80 2.34
CA GLU A 20 -8.45 13.66 3.53
C GLU A 20 -7.48 13.12 4.56
N GLU A 21 -7.51 11.82 4.82
CA GLU A 21 -6.57 11.18 5.74
C GLU A 21 -5.15 11.26 5.23
N LEU A 22 -4.97 11.07 3.92
CA LEU A 22 -3.64 11.19 3.31
C LEU A 22 -3.04 12.55 3.57
N LYS A 23 -3.81 13.61 3.35
CA LYS A 23 -3.32 14.97 3.56
C LYS A 23 -2.95 15.24 5.02
N ARG A 24 -3.72 14.72 5.95
CA ARG A 24 -3.41 14.83 7.39
C ARG A 24 -2.10 14.15 7.73
N VAL A 25 -1.92 12.95 7.20
CA VAL A 25 -0.72 12.15 7.44
C VAL A 25 0.50 12.82 6.84
N GLU A 26 0.37 13.36 5.64
CA GLU A 26 1.46 14.12 5.01
C GLU A 26 1.82 15.36 5.82
N ALA A 27 0.82 16.07 6.33
CA ALA A 27 1.05 17.26 7.16
C ALA A 27 1.78 16.91 8.46
N MET A 28 1.62 15.69 8.95
CA MET A 28 2.32 15.20 10.14
C MET A 28 3.75 14.77 9.85
N GLY A 29 4.15 14.74 8.58
CA GLY A 29 5.49 14.32 8.20
C GLY A 29 5.71 12.82 8.22
N ALA A 30 4.65 12.05 8.10
CA ALA A 30 4.76 10.60 8.10
C ALA A 30 5.56 10.11 6.89
N ARG A 31 6.43 9.13 7.12
CA ARG A 31 7.28 8.57 6.07
C ARG A 31 6.76 7.26 5.52
N ILE A 32 5.98 6.52 6.31
CA ILE A 32 5.46 5.23 5.90
C ILE A 32 3.94 5.33 5.91
N MET A 33 3.35 5.15 4.74
CA MET A 33 1.90 5.22 4.58
C MET A 33 1.36 3.86 4.18
N GLY A 34 0.43 3.35 4.96
CA GLY A 34 -0.29 2.14 4.62
C GLY A 34 -1.61 2.52 3.98
N VAL A 35 -1.74 2.27 2.68
CA VAL A 35 -3.00 2.53 1.98
C VAL A 35 -3.88 1.32 2.11
N ASN A 36 -4.98 1.46 2.83
CA ASN A 36 -5.93 0.38 3.02
C ASN A 36 -6.98 0.41 1.91
N ASN A 37 -6.97 -0.62 1.07
CA ASN A 37 -7.89 -0.73 -0.06
C ASN A 37 -9.29 -1.17 0.35
N ARG A 38 -9.49 -1.49 1.62
CA ARG A 38 -10.80 -1.86 2.13
C ARG A 38 -11.52 -0.64 2.68
N ASN A 39 -12.76 -0.45 2.24
CA ASN A 39 -13.63 0.56 2.80
C ASN A 39 -14.18 0.05 4.14
N LEU A 40 -13.92 0.76 5.22
CA LEU A 40 -14.32 0.31 6.56
C LEU A 40 -15.83 0.36 6.77
N LYS A 41 -16.56 1.10 5.96
CA LYS A 41 -18.02 1.20 6.07
C LYS A 41 -18.73 0.10 5.28
N THR A 42 -18.27 -0.16 4.06
CA THR A 42 -18.92 -1.11 3.17
C THR A 42 -18.20 -2.44 3.11
N PHE A 43 -16.96 -2.50 3.60
CA PHE A 43 -16.05 -3.64 3.53
C PHE A 43 -15.67 -4.03 2.10
N GLU A 44 -15.99 -3.19 1.12
CA GLU A 44 -15.55 -3.40 -0.26
C GLU A 44 -14.06 -3.11 -0.39
N GLU A 45 -13.39 -3.94 -1.18
CA GLU A 45 -11.98 -3.79 -1.45
C GLU A 45 -11.77 -3.34 -2.89
N ASP A 46 -10.99 -2.27 -3.08
CA ASP A 46 -10.70 -1.73 -4.40
C ASP A 46 -9.24 -1.30 -4.45
N LEU A 47 -8.45 -2.04 -5.22
CA LEU A 47 -7.02 -1.76 -5.37
C LEU A 47 -6.74 -0.40 -6.01
N ARG A 48 -7.70 0.16 -6.74
CA ARG A 48 -7.55 1.49 -7.32
C ARG A 48 -7.44 2.57 -6.26
N THR A 49 -7.80 2.27 -5.02
CA THR A 49 -7.57 3.19 -3.90
C THR A 49 -6.09 3.54 -3.80
N THR A 50 -5.20 2.55 -3.90
CA THR A 50 -3.76 2.79 -3.89
C THR A 50 -3.35 3.68 -5.06
N GLU A 51 -3.83 3.38 -6.28
CA GLU A 51 -3.52 4.22 -7.44
C GLU A 51 -3.96 5.66 -7.23
N ARG A 52 -5.21 5.85 -6.81
CA ARG A 52 -5.76 7.18 -6.60
C ARG A 52 -4.98 7.98 -5.57
N LEU A 53 -4.66 7.37 -4.44
CA LEU A 53 -3.96 8.06 -3.38
C LEU A 53 -2.50 8.32 -3.75
N MET A 54 -1.83 7.40 -4.44
CA MET A 54 -0.46 7.64 -4.88
C MET A 54 -0.37 8.77 -5.90
N ASN A 55 -1.39 8.93 -6.73
CA ASN A 55 -1.42 10.01 -7.72
C ASN A 55 -1.52 11.40 -7.11
N ILE A 56 -2.07 11.51 -5.91
CA ILE A 56 -2.24 12.80 -5.24
C ILE A 56 -1.23 13.05 -4.14
N MET A 57 -0.31 12.12 -3.89
CA MET A 57 0.74 12.31 -2.90
C MET A 57 1.69 13.40 -3.35
N GLU A 58 1.99 14.34 -2.43
CA GLU A 58 2.89 15.45 -2.73
C GLU A 58 4.36 15.04 -2.73
N ASP A 59 4.73 14.09 -1.90
CA ASP A 59 6.10 13.62 -1.77
C ASP A 59 6.15 12.10 -1.82
N ALA A 60 5.84 11.55 -2.99
CA ALA A 60 5.85 10.11 -3.18
C ALA A 60 7.27 9.52 -3.07
N GLU A 61 8.29 10.29 -3.45
CA GLU A 61 9.68 9.83 -3.41
C GLU A 61 10.24 9.78 -1.98
N GLY A 62 9.78 10.67 -1.12
CA GLY A 62 10.23 10.71 0.27
C GLY A 62 9.47 9.79 1.19
N SER A 63 8.45 9.11 0.69
CA SER A 63 7.56 8.26 1.48
C SER A 63 7.58 6.83 1.00
N LEU A 64 7.44 5.90 1.94
CA LEU A 64 7.25 4.50 1.62
C LEU A 64 5.75 4.20 1.62
N VAL A 65 5.29 3.51 0.59
CA VAL A 65 3.87 3.17 0.44
C VAL A 65 3.68 1.67 0.53
N VAL A 66 2.82 1.27 1.48
CA VAL A 66 2.42 -0.12 1.66
C VAL A 66 0.95 -0.23 1.24
N SER A 67 0.67 -1.07 0.25
CA SER A 67 -0.71 -1.32 -0.17
C SER A 67 -1.26 -2.48 0.64
N GLU A 68 -2.41 -2.26 1.28
CA GLU A 68 -3.01 -3.21 2.22
C GLU A 68 -4.40 -3.61 1.76
N SER A 69 -4.71 -4.88 1.94
CA SER A 69 -6.02 -5.48 1.63
C SER A 69 -6.32 -5.56 0.14
N GLY A 70 -7.16 -6.50 -0.21
CA GLY A 70 -7.69 -6.65 -1.57
C GLY A 70 -6.78 -7.38 -2.54
N ILE A 71 -5.60 -7.77 -2.12
CA ILE A 71 -4.65 -8.47 -2.98
C ILE A 71 -4.93 -9.97 -2.88
N LYS A 72 -5.44 -10.54 -3.97
CA LYS A 72 -5.95 -11.92 -3.97
C LYS A 72 -5.19 -12.87 -4.89
N ASN A 73 -4.48 -12.34 -5.88
CA ASN A 73 -3.82 -13.15 -6.88
C ASN A 73 -2.63 -12.40 -7.50
N GLY A 74 -1.92 -13.07 -8.41
CA GLY A 74 -0.75 -12.49 -9.06
C GLY A 74 -1.06 -11.30 -9.95
N SER A 75 -2.25 -11.26 -10.53
CA SER A 75 -2.68 -10.11 -11.32
C SER A 75 -2.78 -8.86 -10.44
N ASP A 76 -3.33 -9.01 -9.24
CA ASP A 76 -3.39 -7.92 -8.27
C ASP A 76 -1.99 -7.46 -7.86
N LEU A 77 -1.10 -8.41 -7.60
CA LEU A 77 0.29 -8.09 -7.28
C LEU A 77 0.96 -7.32 -8.41
N GLY A 78 0.75 -7.76 -9.65
CA GLY A 78 1.30 -7.09 -10.82
C GLY A 78 0.80 -5.66 -10.95
N TYR A 79 -0.48 -5.45 -10.72
CA TYR A 79 -1.08 -4.14 -10.75
C TYR A 79 -0.46 -3.21 -9.70
N ILE A 80 -0.40 -3.67 -8.45
CA ILE A 80 0.17 -2.88 -7.35
C ILE A 80 1.66 -2.61 -7.60
N ASN A 81 2.39 -3.60 -8.10
CA ASN A 81 3.80 -3.42 -8.44
C ASN A 81 3.97 -2.35 -9.53
N SER A 82 3.08 -2.31 -10.51
CA SER A 82 3.13 -1.32 -11.59
C SER A 82 2.88 0.10 -11.10
N LEU A 83 2.19 0.26 -9.99
CA LEU A 83 1.93 1.57 -9.39
C LEU A 83 3.14 2.13 -8.65
N GLY A 84 4.14 1.29 -8.35
CA GLY A 84 5.32 1.72 -7.64
C GLY A 84 5.21 1.65 -6.11
N ALA A 85 4.25 0.91 -5.58
CA ALA A 85 4.19 0.68 -4.14
C ALA A 85 5.45 -0.03 -3.67
N ASP A 86 5.94 0.34 -2.49
CA ASP A 86 7.19 -0.21 -1.96
C ASP A 86 7.00 -1.58 -1.32
N ALA A 87 5.80 -1.86 -0.86
CA ALA A 87 5.47 -3.14 -0.24
C ALA A 87 3.98 -3.39 -0.31
N VAL A 88 3.58 -4.61 -0.04
CA VAL A 88 2.18 -5.00 0.11
C VAL A 88 2.02 -5.78 1.40
N LEU A 89 0.83 -5.69 1.96
CA LEU A 89 0.43 -6.54 3.08
C LEU A 89 -0.63 -7.51 2.57
N ILE A 90 -0.29 -8.78 2.58
CA ILE A 90 -1.20 -9.87 2.16
C ILE A 90 -1.55 -10.66 3.41
N GLY A 91 -2.80 -10.54 3.84
CA GLY A 91 -3.16 -11.07 5.14
C GLY A 91 -2.32 -10.41 6.22
N GLU A 92 -1.49 -11.15 6.93
CA GLU A 92 -0.60 -10.62 7.96
C GLU A 92 0.88 -10.60 7.52
N THR A 93 1.14 -10.85 6.24
CA THR A 93 2.50 -10.95 5.72
C THR A 93 2.85 -9.73 4.88
N PHE A 94 3.94 -9.06 5.25
CA PHE A 94 4.50 -7.99 4.44
C PHE A 94 5.37 -8.56 3.33
N MET A 95 5.18 -8.04 2.12
CA MET A 95 6.04 -8.34 0.99
C MET A 95 6.63 -7.06 0.44
N ARG A 96 7.96 -7.00 0.34
CA ARG A 96 8.66 -5.86 -0.25
C ARG A 96 8.55 -5.90 -1.77
N GLN A 97 8.79 -4.76 -2.41
CA GLN A 97 8.70 -4.64 -3.86
C GLN A 97 9.53 -5.69 -4.60
N GLN A 98 10.72 -6.02 -4.10
CA GLN A 98 11.55 -7.06 -4.70
C GLN A 98 10.84 -8.42 -4.69
N ASP A 99 10.20 -8.74 -3.58
CA ASP A 99 9.47 -9.99 -3.44
C ASP A 99 8.22 -10.00 -4.32
N ILE A 100 7.56 -8.84 -4.46
CA ILE A 100 6.40 -8.69 -5.34
C ILE A 100 6.83 -8.97 -6.78
N SER A 101 7.93 -8.38 -7.23
CA SER A 101 8.43 -8.56 -8.59
C SER A 101 8.75 -10.02 -8.86
N LYS A 102 9.38 -10.69 -7.89
CA LYS A 102 9.69 -12.10 -8.00
C LYS A 102 8.43 -12.95 -8.07
N ALA A 103 7.45 -12.66 -7.21
CA ALA A 103 6.18 -13.39 -7.20
C ALA A 103 5.46 -13.27 -8.55
N VAL A 104 5.47 -12.05 -9.12
CA VAL A 104 4.85 -11.82 -10.43
C VAL A 104 5.60 -12.60 -11.52
N ALA A 105 6.92 -12.58 -11.49
CA ALA A 105 7.72 -13.31 -12.47
C ALA A 105 7.49 -14.82 -12.36
N ASP A 106 7.48 -15.35 -11.14
CA ASP A 106 7.23 -16.77 -10.91
C ASP A 106 5.85 -17.18 -11.42
N LEU A 107 4.85 -16.34 -11.18
CA LEU A 107 3.51 -16.60 -11.65
C LEU A 107 3.44 -16.62 -13.18
N ARG A 108 4.06 -15.64 -13.84
CA ARG A 108 4.11 -15.60 -15.31
C ARG A 108 4.79 -16.82 -15.89
N ASN A 109 5.88 -17.26 -15.27
CA ASN A 109 6.61 -18.44 -15.73
C ASN A 109 5.77 -19.70 -15.56
N SER A 110 4.96 -19.78 -14.53
CA SER A 110 4.09 -20.94 -14.30
C SER A 110 2.92 -21.00 -15.28
N MET A 111 2.58 -19.87 -15.89
CA MET A 111 1.47 -19.79 -16.85
C MET A 111 1.89 -20.09 -18.28
N THR A 112 3.17 -20.18 -18.53
CA THR A 112 3.70 -20.55 -19.83
C THR A 112 4.16 -22.01 -19.83
#